data_a50bc893729518cc5a2111a63865b35a
#
_entry.id   a50bc893729518cc5a2111a63865b35a
#
_cell.length_a   1.000
_cell.length_b   1.000
_cell.length_c   1.000
_cell.angle_alpha   90.00
_cell.angle_beta   90.00
_cell.angle_gamma   90.00
#
_symmetry.space_group_name_H-M   'P 1'
#
loop_
_entity.id
_entity.type
_entity.pdbx_description
1 polymer ?
#
loop_
_entity_poly.entity_id
_entity_poly.type
_entity_poly.pdbx_seq_one_letter_code
_entity_poly.pdbx_strand_id
1 'polypeptide(L)' 'MIKTIIEKRLEYLRNEIIKECISYEEIAELQSLSKYIKSSDILLLEWAGVSEVKS' A
#
# COMPACT_ATOMS: atom_id res chain seq x y z
N MET A 1 9.15 -4.50 18.84
CA MET A 1 9.47 -3.57 17.76
C MET A 1 8.33 -2.63 17.52
N ILE A 2 8.61 -1.34 17.45
CA ILE A 2 7.58 -0.33 17.28
C ILE A 2 7.44 0.01 15.81
N LYS A 3 6.22 -0.10 15.31
CA LYS A 3 5.96 0.28 13.94
C LYS A 3 5.68 1.78 13.86
N THR A 4 6.13 2.38 12.79
CA THR A 4 5.81 3.79 12.55
C THR A 4 4.34 3.93 12.20
N ILE A 5 3.85 5.16 12.24
CA ILE A 5 2.46 5.42 11.88
C ILE A 5 2.23 5.01 10.42
N ILE A 6 3.21 5.26 9.57
CA ILE A 6 3.09 4.90 8.16
C ILE A 6 3.00 3.40 8.01
N GLU A 7 3.82 2.65 8.74
CA GLU A 7 3.79 1.20 8.64
C GLU A 7 2.45 0.63 9.10
N LYS A 8 1.90 1.21 10.17
CA LYS A 8 0.59 0.76 10.64
C LYS A 8 -0.49 1.06 9.61
N ARG A 9 -0.40 2.22 8.96
CA ARG A 9 -1.39 2.58 7.96
C ARG A 9 -1.29 1.66 6.76
N LEU A 10 -0.09 1.34 6.33
CA LEU A 10 0.10 0.42 5.22
C LEU A 10 -0.46 -0.96 5.55
N GLU A 11 -0.27 -1.39 6.78
CA GLU A 11 -0.82 -2.68 7.19
C GLU A 11 -2.34 -2.67 7.15
N TYR A 12 -2.94 -1.56 7.59
CA TYR A 12 -4.37 -1.42 7.53
C TYR A 12 -4.87 -1.48 6.08
N LEU A 13 -4.21 -0.75 5.20
CA LEU A 13 -4.61 -0.74 3.79
C LEU A 13 -4.45 -2.12 3.17
N ARG A 14 -3.41 -2.83 3.54
CA ARG A 14 -3.21 -4.18 3.06
C ARG A 14 -4.37 -5.09 3.45
N ASN A 15 -4.81 -4.97 4.70
CA ASN A 15 -5.93 -5.78 5.16
C ASN A 15 -7.20 -5.44 4.41
N GLU A 16 -7.40 -4.17 4.07
CA GLU A 16 -8.57 -3.76 3.29
C GLU A 16 -8.53 -4.37 1.90
N ILE A 17 -7.35 -4.45 1.32
CA ILE A 17 -7.20 -5.09 0.01
C ILE A 17 -7.55 -6.56 0.11
N ILE A 18 -7.03 -7.23 1.13
CA ILE A 18 -7.27 -8.66 1.30
C ILE A 18 -8.76 -8.94 1.49
N LYS A 19 -9.44 -8.06 2.21
CA LYS A 19 -10.86 -8.20 2.42
C LYS A 19 -11.69 -7.75 1.22
N GLU A 20 -11.03 -7.18 0.23
CA GLU A 20 -11.69 -6.63 -0.95
C GLU A 20 -12.67 -5.52 -0.57
N CYS A 21 -12.30 -4.77 0.45
CA CYS A 21 -13.13 -3.67 0.94
C CYS A 21 -12.44 -2.32 0.80
N ILE A 22 -11.31 -2.28 0.12
CA ILE A 22 -10.57 -1.03 0.00
C ILE A 22 -11.37 -0.04 -0.86
N SER A 23 -11.40 1.20 -0.41
CA SER A 23 -12.12 2.23 -1.12
C SER A 23 -11.19 2.95 -2.09
N TYR A 24 -11.79 3.70 -2.99
CA TYR A 24 -11.03 4.46 -3.95
C TYR A 24 -10.11 5.46 -3.26
N GLU A 25 -10.61 6.11 -2.21
CA GLU A 25 -9.82 7.06 -1.46
C GLU A 25 -8.64 6.39 -0.78
N GLU A 26 -8.85 5.18 -0.30
CA GLU A 26 -7.77 4.44 0.34
C GLU A 26 -6.72 4.02 -0.67
N ILE A 27 -7.13 3.72 -1.88
CA ILE A 27 -6.19 3.42 -2.94
C ILE A 27 -5.34 4.64 -3.25
N ALA A 28 -5.97 5.81 -3.30
CA ALA A 28 -5.22 7.03 -3.55
C ALA A 28 -4.23 7.31 -2.42
N GLU A 29 -4.63 7.04 -1.18
CA GLU A 29 -3.72 7.19 -0.06
C GLU A 29 -2.55 6.24 -0.19
N LEU A 30 -2.83 5.01 -0.58
CA LEU A 30 -1.77 4.02 -0.77
C LEU A 30 -0.77 4.49 -1.81
N GLN A 31 -1.27 5.08 -2.88
CA GLN A 31 -0.40 5.58 -3.93
C GLN A 31 0.50 6.70 -3.40
N SER A 32 -0.02 7.55 -2.54
CA SER A 32 0.79 8.62 -1.98
C SER A 32 1.82 8.09 -1.00
N LEU A 33 1.62 6.90 -0.47
CA LEU A 33 2.56 6.27 0.44
C LEU A 33 3.47 5.26 -0.26
N SER A 34 3.43 5.22 -1.57
CA SER A 34 4.12 4.17 -2.32
C SER A 34 5.61 4.11 -2.04
N LYS A 35 6.24 5.26 -1.79
CA LYS A 35 7.67 5.27 -1.54
C LYS A 35 8.04 4.63 -0.21
N TYR A 36 7.07 4.42 0.66
CA TYR A 36 7.30 3.78 1.95
C TYR A 36 7.03 2.29 1.90
N ILE A 37 6.54 1.79 0.79
CA ILE A 37 6.22 0.37 0.65
C ILE A 37 7.51 -0.41 0.42
N LYS A 38 7.66 -1.49 1.17
CA LYS A 38 8.85 -2.33 1.01
C LYS A 38 8.81 -3.03 -0.34
N SER A 39 9.98 -3.21 -0.94
CA SER A 39 10.05 -3.85 -2.24
C SER A 39 9.58 -5.29 -2.20
N SER A 40 9.61 -5.90 -1.02
CA SER A 40 9.14 -7.28 -0.87
C SER A 40 7.62 -7.37 -0.76
N ASP A 41 6.94 -6.25 -0.57
CA ASP A 41 5.50 -6.23 -0.40
C ASP A 41 4.82 -6.05 -1.75
N ILE A 42 4.81 -7.13 -2.51
CA ILE A 42 4.31 -7.08 -3.89
C ILE A 42 2.85 -6.64 -3.93
N LEU A 43 2.05 -7.12 -2.98
CA LEU A 43 0.62 -6.80 -2.98
C LEU A 43 0.39 -5.29 -2.92
N LEU A 44 1.05 -4.62 -1.99
CA LEU A 44 0.88 -3.18 -1.85
C LEU A 44 1.43 -2.43 -3.06
N LEU A 45 2.54 -2.89 -3.59
CA LEU A 45 3.13 -2.24 -4.76
C LEU A 45 2.20 -2.30 -5.96
N GLU A 46 1.57 -3.45 -6.16
CA GLU A 46 0.66 -3.58 -7.28
C GLU A 46 -0.54 -2.67 -7.14
N TRP A 47 -1.09 -2.61 -5.94
CA TRP A 47 -2.27 -1.78 -5.70
C TRP A 47 -1.93 -0.30 -5.69
N ALA A 48 -0.71 0.04 -5.33
CA ALA A 48 -0.28 1.42 -5.37
C ALA A 48 -0.03 1.90 -6.79
N GLY A 49 -0.02 0.98 -7.73
CA GLY A 49 0.23 1.36 -9.10
C GLY A 49 1.68 1.70 -9.36
N VAL A 50 2.56 1.26 -8.48
CA VAL A 50 3.98 1.49 -8.69
C VAL A 50 4.44 0.50 -9.74
N SER A 51 4.60 1.00 -10.92
CA SER A 51 4.98 0.14 -12.02
C SER A 51 6.48 0.26 -12.22
N GLU A 52 7.11 -0.81 -12.09
CA GLU A 52 8.52 -0.88 -12.37
C GLU A 52 8.72 -0.83 -13.86
N VAL A 53 7.65 -0.95 -14.48
CA VAL A 53 7.66 -0.88 -15.91
C VAL A 53 7.77 0.56 -16.33
N LYS A 54 7.39 0.89 -16.35
CA LYS A 54 7.06 1.71 -16.83
C LYS A 54 7.14 2.14 -17.60
N SER A 55 7.15 2.22 -17.74
CA SER A 55 7.16 2.46 -18.31
C SER A 55 7.21 2.70 -18.95
#